data_ecc957de25d71e0b67182b3aa2b998e1
#
_entry.id   ecc957de25d71e0b67182b3aa2b998e1
#
_cell.length_a   1.000
_cell.length_b   1.000
_cell.length_c   1.000
_cell.angle_alpha   90.00
_cell.angle_beta   90.00
_cell.angle_gamma   90.00
#
_symmetry.space_group_name_H-M   'P 1'
#
loop_
_entity.id
_entity.type
_entity.pdbx_description
1 polymer ?
#
loop_
_entity_poly.entity_id
_entity_poly.type
_entity_poly.pdbx_seq_one_letter_code
_entity_poly.pdbx_strand_id
1 'polypeptide(L)'
;IDEIQSYDPRSIATILYGLKTIQQMGGRYAIITATFPPVLKDFMEQYGLADHCLFADFTEDPDILIRHKVSIQDSEMYLEEIAKQGKTKKVLVICNTVSRAQEVYEKLRERNDSVWLLHSRFIRRDRNLLEQKIMEFSESDEAGIWVTTQIVEASLDIDFDILHTEMCTADSLLQRMGRCNRKGRRIPELSNIFVYDNKNGSGSIYEENLYQRSLEKLKKYEDILFSEKQKTKYMNEVYRTEAIRNTEYYRQIQDCMEKFSEIHPAEYTLSEAKVRDIKSITVIPDTIYEENQELFEEVED
;
A
#
# COMPACT_ATOMS: atom_id res chain seq x y z
N ILE A 1 9.51 11.60 -8.42
CA ILE A 1 8.27 10.93 -7.98
C ILE A 1 8.67 9.56 -7.46
N ASP A 2 8.24 9.24 -6.25
CA ASP A 2 8.46 7.95 -5.60
C ASP A 2 7.16 7.15 -5.61
N GLU A 3 7.25 5.85 -5.95
CA GLU A 3 6.14 4.88 -5.93
C GLU A 3 4.83 5.40 -6.59
N ILE A 4 4.91 5.88 -7.84
CA ILE A 4 3.77 6.48 -8.56
C ILE A 4 2.52 5.61 -8.58
N GLN A 5 2.66 4.28 -8.60
CA GLN A 5 1.55 3.34 -8.63
C GLN A 5 0.78 3.28 -7.30
N SER A 6 1.32 3.79 -6.20
CA SER A 6 0.67 3.80 -4.89
C SER A 6 -0.36 4.92 -4.71
N TYR A 7 -0.39 5.86 -5.65
CA TYR A 7 -1.36 6.95 -5.60
C TYR A 7 -2.71 6.51 -6.18
N ASP A 8 -3.77 7.19 -5.76
CA ASP A 8 -5.09 6.98 -6.36
C ASP A 8 -5.10 7.42 -7.84
N PRO A 9 -6.03 6.90 -8.66
CA PRO A 9 -6.05 7.14 -10.10
C PRO A 9 -6.08 8.63 -10.51
N ARG A 10 -6.79 9.48 -9.76
CA ARG A 10 -6.88 10.91 -10.05
C ARG A 10 -5.56 11.62 -9.72
N SER A 11 -4.92 11.23 -8.62
CA SER A 11 -3.58 11.71 -8.27
C SER A 11 -2.55 11.28 -9.32
N ILE A 12 -2.61 10.04 -9.81
CA ILE A 12 -1.76 9.57 -10.91
C ILE A 12 -1.94 10.46 -12.15
N ALA A 13 -3.18 10.70 -12.58
CA ALA A 13 -3.45 11.59 -13.72
C ALA A 13 -2.89 13.00 -13.51
N THR A 14 -3.05 13.55 -12.32
CA THR A 14 -2.51 14.87 -11.96
C THR A 14 -0.98 14.90 -12.01
N ILE A 15 -0.32 13.84 -11.52
CA ILE A 15 1.13 13.68 -11.60
C ILE A 15 1.57 13.63 -13.06
N LEU A 16 0.95 12.78 -13.89
CA LEU A 16 1.29 12.66 -15.31
C LEU A 16 1.13 13.99 -16.05
N TYR A 17 0.04 14.72 -15.79
CA TYR A 17 -0.16 16.05 -16.35
C TYR A 17 0.91 17.04 -15.88
N GLY A 18 1.25 17.04 -14.60
CA GLY A 18 2.33 17.86 -14.04
C GLY A 18 3.69 17.56 -14.68
N LEU A 19 4.01 16.28 -14.89
CA LEU A 19 5.24 15.83 -15.58
C LEU A 19 5.27 16.34 -17.01
N LYS A 20 4.14 16.29 -17.72
CA LYS A 20 4.01 16.86 -19.08
C LYS A 20 4.29 18.36 -19.10
N THR A 21 3.75 19.08 -18.14
CA THR A 21 4.00 20.53 -18.00
C THR A 21 5.48 20.80 -17.74
N ILE A 22 6.11 20.07 -16.81
CA ILE A 22 7.55 20.17 -16.53
C ILE A 22 8.38 19.93 -17.80
N GLN A 23 8.06 18.89 -18.57
CA GLN A 23 8.75 18.56 -19.82
C GLN A 23 8.60 19.69 -20.86
N GLN A 24 7.39 20.24 -21.02
CA GLN A 24 7.13 21.36 -21.94
C GLN A 24 7.92 22.62 -21.56
N MET A 25 8.18 22.83 -20.26
CA MET A 25 9.01 23.92 -19.75
C MET A 25 10.52 23.64 -19.84
N GLY A 26 10.93 22.51 -20.42
CA GLY A 26 12.34 22.09 -20.53
C GLY A 26 12.90 21.52 -19.23
N GLY A 27 12.06 21.22 -18.24
CA GLY A 27 12.45 20.58 -16.99
C GLY A 27 12.69 19.08 -17.16
N ARG A 28 13.25 18.45 -16.10
CA ARG A 28 13.52 17.02 -16.01
C ARG A 28 12.83 16.43 -14.81
N TYR A 29 12.51 15.13 -14.91
CA TYR A 29 11.91 14.38 -13.81
C TYR A 29 12.50 12.97 -13.75
N ALA A 30 12.34 12.33 -12.60
CA ALA A 30 12.59 10.91 -12.39
C ALA A 30 11.42 10.27 -11.67
N ILE A 31 11.07 9.05 -12.07
CA ILE A 31 10.14 8.17 -11.38
C ILE A 31 10.97 7.01 -10.83
N ILE A 32 10.88 6.78 -9.52
CA ILE A 32 11.55 5.69 -8.83
C ILE A 32 10.46 4.81 -8.25
N THR A 33 10.47 3.53 -8.55
CA THR A 33 9.45 2.60 -8.06
C THR A 33 9.95 1.17 -8.10
N ALA A 34 9.52 0.36 -7.14
CA ALA A 34 9.79 -1.07 -7.15
C ALA A 34 9.02 -1.81 -8.26
N THR A 35 7.87 -1.25 -8.68
CA THR A 35 7.03 -1.84 -9.74
C THR A 35 6.44 -0.74 -10.60
N PHE A 36 6.54 -0.88 -11.92
CA PHE A 36 5.97 0.09 -12.86
C PHE A 36 4.92 -0.60 -13.74
N PRO A 37 3.62 -0.41 -13.45
CA PRO A 37 2.55 -1.07 -14.17
C PRO A 37 2.50 -0.70 -15.66
N PRO A 38 2.24 -1.67 -16.57
CA PRO A 38 2.18 -1.42 -18.01
C PRO A 38 1.21 -0.30 -18.38
N VAL A 39 0.07 -0.23 -17.74
CA VAL A 39 -0.94 0.81 -17.97
C VAL A 39 -0.40 2.23 -17.77
N LEU A 40 0.49 2.43 -16.79
CA LEU A 40 1.10 3.75 -16.59
C LEU A 40 2.10 4.08 -17.70
N LYS A 41 2.83 3.08 -18.20
CA LYS A 41 3.71 3.23 -19.36
C LYS A 41 2.90 3.62 -20.59
N ASP A 42 1.80 2.93 -20.84
CA ASP A 42 0.93 3.21 -21.99
C ASP A 42 0.32 4.62 -21.89
N PHE A 43 -0.09 5.06 -20.72
CA PHE A 43 -0.52 6.46 -20.52
C PHE A 43 0.61 7.45 -20.77
N MET A 44 1.84 7.17 -20.31
CA MET A 44 2.99 8.03 -20.59
C MET A 44 3.29 8.11 -22.10
N GLU A 45 3.20 7.00 -22.83
CA GLU A 45 3.34 6.95 -24.27
C GLU A 45 2.24 7.73 -24.98
N GLN A 46 0.98 7.51 -24.60
CA GLN A 46 -0.19 8.20 -25.18
C GLN A 46 -0.12 9.73 -25.02
N TYR A 47 0.44 10.21 -23.91
CA TYR A 47 0.53 11.65 -23.62
C TYR A 47 1.90 12.27 -23.98
N GLY A 48 2.77 11.53 -24.68
CA GLY A 48 4.07 12.00 -25.17
C GLY A 48 5.10 12.23 -24.06
N LEU A 49 4.98 11.55 -22.94
CA LEU A 49 5.92 11.61 -21.82
C LEU A 49 7.08 10.63 -22.00
N ALA A 50 6.88 9.55 -22.77
CA ALA A 50 7.85 8.47 -22.91
C ALA A 50 8.97 8.77 -23.93
N ASP A 51 8.78 9.71 -24.87
CA ASP A 51 9.66 9.94 -26.03
C ASP A 51 11.13 10.26 -25.66
N HIS A 52 11.37 10.74 -24.44
CA HIS A 52 12.71 11.10 -23.94
C HIS A 52 13.03 10.43 -22.59
N CYS A 53 12.31 9.36 -22.22
CA CYS A 53 12.54 8.64 -20.99
C CYS A 53 13.57 7.52 -21.17
N LEU A 54 14.49 7.41 -20.20
CA LEU A 54 15.35 6.25 -20.04
C LEU A 54 14.72 5.34 -18.99
N PHE A 55 14.47 4.09 -19.37
CA PHE A 55 13.99 3.07 -18.43
C PHE A 55 15.17 2.21 -17.98
N ALA A 56 15.39 2.13 -16.67
CA ALA A 56 16.37 1.25 -16.07
C ALA A 56 15.64 0.20 -15.23
N ASP A 57 15.90 -1.07 -15.52
CA ASP A 57 15.32 -2.21 -14.79
C ASP A 57 16.43 -2.95 -14.03
N PHE A 58 16.29 -3.02 -12.70
CA PHE A 58 17.23 -3.68 -11.81
C PHE A 58 16.68 -5.00 -11.24
N THR A 59 15.52 -5.49 -11.72
CA THR A 59 14.88 -6.70 -11.17
C THR A 59 15.64 -7.99 -11.42
N GLU A 60 16.62 -7.98 -12.34
CA GLU A 60 17.50 -9.11 -12.65
C GLU A 60 18.89 -9.00 -12.00
N ASP A 61 19.10 -8.01 -11.11
CA ASP A 61 20.36 -7.87 -10.40
C ASP A 61 20.61 -9.13 -9.54
N PRO A 62 21.75 -9.83 -9.75
CA PRO A 62 22.07 -11.07 -9.04
C PRO A 62 22.28 -10.87 -7.54
N ASP A 63 22.54 -9.65 -7.09
CA ASP A 63 22.73 -9.32 -5.68
C ASP A 63 21.38 -9.19 -4.93
N ILE A 64 20.24 -9.17 -5.64
CA ILE A 64 18.91 -9.13 -5.03
C ILE A 64 18.50 -10.52 -4.55
N LEU A 65 18.45 -10.68 -3.24
CA LEU A 65 18.03 -11.93 -2.62
C LEU A 65 16.51 -12.16 -2.77
N ILE A 66 16.13 -13.43 -2.98
CA ILE A 66 14.72 -13.83 -2.97
C ILE A 66 14.26 -13.84 -1.51
N ARG A 67 13.29 -13.00 -1.18
CA ARG A 67 12.88 -12.69 0.19
C ARG A 67 11.56 -13.31 0.61
N HIS A 68 10.75 -13.78 -0.35
CA HIS A 68 9.36 -14.12 -0.11
C HIS A 68 9.01 -15.49 -0.68
N LYS A 69 8.20 -16.22 0.08
CA LYS A 69 7.48 -17.42 -0.35
C LYS A 69 6.05 -17.28 0.13
N VAL A 70 5.09 -17.34 -0.81
CA VAL A 70 3.68 -17.02 -0.56
C VAL A 70 2.88 -18.31 -0.38
N SER A 71 2.00 -18.32 0.62
CA SER A 71 0.94 -19.32 0.78
C SER A 71 -0.42 -18.63 0.77
N ILE A 72 -1.36 -19.14 -0.02
CA ILE A 72 -2.71 -18.59 -0.16
C ILE A 72 -3.68 -19.46 0.63
N GLN A 73 -4.56 -18.83 1.40
CA GLN A 73 -5.53 -19.50 2.25
C GLN A 73 -6.94 -19.03 1.88
N ASP A 74 -7.79 -19.94 1.41
CA ASP A 74 -9.22 -19.69 1.15
C ASP A 74 -10.02 -19.77 2.46
N SER A 75 -9.63 -19.00 3.48
CA SER A 75 -10.19 -19.08 4.82
C SER A 75 -9.96 -17.79 5.60
N GLU A 76 -10.54 -17.74 6.80
CA GLU A 76 -10.20 -16.78 7.84
C GLU A 76 -8.77 -17.00 8.37
N MET A 77 -8.19 -15.95 8.97
CA MET A 77 -6.85 -16.03 9.57
C MET A 77 -6.79 -17.08 10.70
N TYR A 78 -5.77 -17.91 10.68
CA TYR A 78 -5.52 -18.93 11.72
C TYR A 78 -4.88 -18.30 12.95
N LEU A 79 -5.70 -17.69 13.82
CA LEU A 79 -5.22 -16.89 14.96
C LEU A 79 -4.38 -17.69 15.96
N GLU A 80 -4.63 -18.97 16.14
CA GLU A 80 -3.83 -19.83 17.02
C GLU A 80 -2.40 -19.99 16.51
N GLU A 81 -2.24 -20.21 15.19
CA GLU A 81 -0.92 -20.31 14.59
C GLU A 81 -0.18 -18.97 14.61
N ILE A 82 -0.87 -17.88 14.31
CA ILE A 82 -0.33 -16.51 14.41
C ILE A 82 0.16 -16.23 15.84
N ALA A 83 -0.66 -16.55 16.85
CA ALA A 83 -0.31 -16.36 18.24
C ALA A 83 0.91 -17.20 18.67
N LYS A 84 1.01 -18.44 18.17
CA LYS A 84 2.17 -19.31 18.39
C LYS A 84 3.43 -18.79 17.75
N GLN A 85 3.36 -18.34 16.50
CA GLN A 85 4.49 -17.75 15.76
C GLN A 85 4.99 -16.49 16.46
N GLY A 86 4.09 -15.62 16.96
CA GLY A 86 4.43 -14.41 17.69
C GLY A 86 5.17 -14.61 19.01
N LYS A 87 5.29 -15.85 19.52
CA LYS A 87 6.11 -16.16 20.70
C LYS A 87 7.61 -16.18 20.40
N THR A 88 7.99 -16.39 19.14
CA THR A 88 9.39 -16.59 18.73
C THR A 88 9.79 -15.79 17.52
N LYS A 89 8.86 -15.10 16.87
CA LYS A 89 9.04 -14.36 15.61
C LYS A 89 8.38 -12.98 15.72
N LYS A 90 8.85 -12.07 14.88
CA LYS A 90 8.16 -10.81 14.59
C LYS A 90 7.09 -11.08 13.55
N VAL A 91 5.83 -10.97 13.94
CA VAL A 91 4.69 -11.25 13.06
C VAL A 91 3.92 -9.97 12.76
N LEU A 92 3.77 -9.65 11.49
CA LEU A 92 2.93 -8.56 11.01
C LEU A 92 1.61 -9.12 10.51
N VAL A 93 0.50 -8.57 11.00
CA VAL A 93 -0.85 -8.91 10.53
C VAL A 93 -1.47 -7.66 9.92
N ILE A 94 -1.90 -7.73 8.65
CA ILE A 94 -2.51 -6.61 7.95
C ILE A 94 -3.94 -6.93 7.57
N CYS A 95 -4.88 -6.17 8.12
CA CYS A 95 -6.30 -6.24 7.81
C CYS A 95 -6.71 -5.11 6.88
N ASN A 96 -7.73 -5.35 6.05
CA ASN A 96 -8.21 -4.36 5.09
C ASN A 96 -9.09 -3.28 5.74
N THR A 97 -9.68 -3.54 6.92
CA THR A 97 -10.52 -2.59 7.64
C THR A 97 -10.06 -2.40 9.09
N VAL A 98 -10.32 -1.22 9.65
CA VAL A 98 -10.02 -0.93 11.05
C VAL A 98 -10.81 -1.85 11.99
N SER A 99 -12.10 -2.08 11.70
CA SER A 99 -12.94 -2.97 12.52
C SER A 99 -12.39 -4.40 12.55
N ARG A 100 -11.91 -4.89 11.41
CA ARG A 100 -11.29 -6.22 11.34
C ARG A 100 -9.96 -6.26 12.10
N ALA A 101 -9.15 -5.23 11.99
CA ALA A 101 -7.90 -5.14 12.73
C ALA A 101 -8.13 -5.16 14.25
N GLN A 102 -9.15 -4.44 14.74
CA GLN A 102 -9.54 -4.44 16.14
C GLN A 102 -10.02 -5.84 16.61
N GLU A 103 -10.90 -6.48 15.84
CA GLU A 103 -11.37 -7.84 16.13
C GLU A 103 -10.23 -8.85 16.23
N VAL A 104 -9.32 -8.83 15.24
CA VAL A 104 -8.16 -9.72 15.20
C VAL A 104 -7.22 -9.44 16.38
N TYR A 105 -6.98 -8.17 16.69
CA TYR A 105 -6.17 -7.75 17.82
C TYR A 105 -6.71 -8.28 19.14
N GLU A 106 -8.01 -8.10 19.43
CA GLU A 106 -8.66 -8.57 20.66
C GLU A 106 -8.49 -10.08 20.82
N LYS A 107 -8.81 -10.84 19.77
CA LYS A 107 -8.67 -12.31 19.77
C LYS A 107 -7.24 -12.79 19.95
N LEU A 108 -6.26 -12.09 19.38
CA LEU A 108 -4.84 -12.42 19.54
C LEU A 108 -4.34 -12.07 20.94
N ARG A 109 -4.81 -10.99 21.55
CA ARG A 109 -4.49 -10.60 22.94
C ARG A 109 -4.89 -11.64 23.96
N GLU A 110 -5.96 -12.40 23.72
CA GLU A 110 -6.37 -13.53 24.57
C GLU A 110 -5.37 -14.70 24.55
N ARG A 111 -4.49 -14.76 23.54
CA ARG A 111 -3.59 -15.91 23.25
C ARG A 111 -2.11 -15.56 23.37
N ASN A 112 -1.78 -14.29 23.33
CA ASN A 112 -0.40 -13.80 23.37
C ASN A 112 -0.37 -12.40 23.99
N ASP A 113 0.47 -12.19 25.00
CA ASP A 113 0.58 -10.91 25.71
C ASP A 113 1.32 -9.83 24.89
N SER A 114 2.17 -10.25 23.94
CA SER A 114 2.97 -9.36 23.08
C SER A 114 2.24 -9.06 21.78
N VAL A 115 1.10 -8.37 21.86
CA VAL A 115 0.30 -7.96 20.70
C VAL A 115 0.01 -6.47 20.78
N TRP A 116 0.21 -5.77 19.66
CA TRP A 116 -0.05 -4.33 19.51
C TRP A 116 -0.92 -4.06 18.29
N LEU A 117 -1.58 -2.90 18.31
CA LEU A 117 -2.50 -2.46 17.24
C LEU A 117 -2.09 -1.08 16.72
N LEU A 118 -2.05 -0.93 15.38
CA LEU A 118 -1.84 0.37 14.72
C LEU A 118 -2.81 0.55 13.56
N HIS A 119 -3.59 1.64 13.55
CA HIS A 119 -4.47 2.00 12.43
C HIS A 119 -4.67 3.52 12.34
N SER A 120 -5.30 3.98 11.27
CA SER A 120 -5.45 5.42 10.96
C SER A 120 -6.43 6.18 11.88
N ARG A 121 -7.25 5.49 12.68
CA ARG A 121 -8.24 6.15 13.58
C ARG A 121 -7.67 6.54 14.95
N PHE A 122 -6.41 6.23 15.23
CA PHE A 122 -5.76 6.81 16.41
C PHE A 122 -5.58 8.30 16.22
N ILE A 123 -5.70 9.09 17.31
CA ILE A 123 -5.35 10.51 17.29
C ILE A 123 -3.87 10.68 16.91
N ARG A 124 -3.52 11.81 16.31
CA ARG A 124 -2.18 12.04 15.75
C ARG A 124 -1.05 11.78 16.74
N ARG A 125 -1.23 12.23 18.01
CA ARG A 125 -0.25 12.02 19.09
C ARG A 125 0.01 10.54 19.32
N ASP A 126 -1.03 9.76 19.53
CA ASP A 126 -0.92 8.34 19.87
C ASP A 126 -0.46 7.53 18.65
N ARG A 127 -0.89 7.92 17.45
CA ARG A 127 -0.42 7.31 16.21
C ARG A 127 1.08 7.48 16.02
N ASN A 128 1.62 8.69 16.23
CA ASN A 128 3.06 8.95 16.13
C ASN A 128 3.87 8.09 17.13
N LEU A 129 3.37 7.93 18.37
CA LEU A 129 3.99 7.07 19.37
C LEU A 129 3.96 5.59 18.96
N LEU A 130 2.86 5.11 18.38
CA LEU A 130 2.73 3.74 17.89
C LEU A 130 3.59 3.49 16.64
N GLU A 131 3.69 4.46 15.73
CA GLU A 131 4.58 4.41 14.58
C GLU A 131 6.05 4.33 15.00
N GLN A 132 6.46 5.11 15.99
CA GLN A 132 7.79 5.00 16.56
C GLN A 132 8.01 3.63 17.22
N LYS A 133 7.06 3.16 18.01
CA LYS A 133 7.15 1.87 18.71
C LYS A 133 7.24 0.68 17.75
N ILE A 134 6.51 0.67 16.64
CA ILE A 134 6.61 -0.43 15.65
C ILE A 134 7.97 -0.41 14.93
N MET A 135 8.54 0.77 14.67
CA MET A 135 9.88 0.88 14.09
C MET A 135 10.95 0.36 15.08
N GLU A 136 10.92 0.80 16.34
CA GLU A 136 11.83 0.31 17.39
C GLU A 136 11.70 -1.21 17.59
N PHE A 137 10.47 -1.73 17.64
CA PHE A 137 10.22 -3.17 17.71
C PHE A 137 10.79 -3.92 16.51
N SER A 138 10.65 -3.38 15.30
CA SER A 138 11.15 -4.04 14.09
C SER A 138 12.69 -4.19 14.09
N GLU A 139 13.40 -3.30 14.79
CA GLU A 139 14.86 -3.33 14.92
C GLU A 139 15.36 -4.11 16.14
N SER A 140 14.52 -4.32 17.15
CA SER A 140 14.84 -5.08 18.37
C SER A 140 15.01 -6.58 18.08
N ASP A 141 15.42 -7.36 19.09
CA ASP A 141 15.44 -8.82 19.04
C ASP A 141 14.16 -9.44 19.67
N GLU A 142 13.17 -8.62 20.00
CA GLU A 142 11.93 -9.06 20.62
C GLU A 142 11.04 -9.82 19.62
N ALA A 143 10.24 -10.76 20.13
CA ALA A 143 9.20 -11.44 19.39
C ALA A 143 7.83 -10.88 19.76
N GLY A 144 6.87 -10.91 18.83
CA GLY A 144 5.52 -10.42 19.08
C GLY A 144 4.73 -10.20 17.79
N ILE A 145 3.54 -9.65 17.93
CA ILE A 145 2.58 -9.50 16.85
C ILE A 145 2.15 -8.03 16.75
N TRP A 146 2.27 -7.46 15.57
CA TRP A 146 1.65 -6.17 15.25
C TRP A 146 0.47 -6.38 14.31
N VAL A 147 -0.73 -5.98 14.76
CA VAL A 147 -1.94 -5.95 13.94
C VAL A 147 -2.10 -4.54 13.39
N THR A 148 -2.26 -4.43 12.08
CA THR A 148 -2.29 -3.12 11.39
C THR A 148 -3.31 -3.10 10.27
N THR A 149 -3.43 -1.95 9.62
CA THR A 149 -4.14 -1.77 8.36
C THR A 149 -3.16 -1.29 7.27
N GLN A 150 -3.68 -0.77 6.15
CA GLN A 150 -2.88 -0.24 5.04
C GLN A 150 -1.88 0.87 5.46
N ILE A 151 -1.99 1.40 6.67
CA ILE A 151 -1.12 2.48 7.16
C ILE A 151 0.38 2.13 7.09
N VAL A 152 0.72 0.85 7.15
CA VAL A 152 2.12 0.37 7.09
C VAL A 152 2.63 0.16 5.66
N GLU A 153 1.77 0.26 4.64
CA GLU A 153 2.17 0.12 3.24
C GLU A 153 3.10 1.25 2.80
N ALA A 154 2.85 2.46 3.28
CA ALA A 154 3.64 3.65 2.98
C ALA A 154 4.39 4.17 4.21
N SER A 155 5.53 4.79 4.00
CA SER A 155 6.27 5.65 4.95
C SER A 155 6.88 5.00 6.20
N LEU A 156 6.66 3.71 6.49
CA LEU A 156 7.29 3.05 7.64
C LEU A 156 8.41 2.12 7.17
N ASP A 157 9.60 2.31 7.73
CA ASP A 157 10.75 1.41 7.51
C ASP A 157 10.76 0.33 8.59
N ILE A 158 10.00 -0.74 8.35
CA ILE A 158 9.81 -1.87 9.25
C ILE A 158 10.19 -3.18 8.58
N ASP A 159 10.68 -4.13 9.36
CA ASP A 159 11.11 -5.45 8.90
C ASP A 159 10.63 -6.55 9.86
N PHE A 160 9.74 -7.41 9.38
CA PHE A 160 9.15 -8.51 10.12
C PHE A 160 9.57 -9.86 9.53
N ASP A 161 9.52 -10.92 10.34
CA ASP A 161 9.89 -12.27 9.90
C ASP A 161 8.76 -12.93 9.08
N ILE A 162 7.50 -12.68 9.47
CA ILE A 162 6.30 -13.30 8.90
C ILE A 162 5.23 -12.24 8.68
N LEU A 163 4.55 -12.33 7.54
CA LEU A 163 3.40 -11.52 7.20
C LEU A 163 2.14 -12.39 7.05
N HIS A 164 1.09 -12.03 7.78
CA HIS A 164 -0.27 -12.48 7.54
C HIS A 164 -1.09 -11.31 7.01
N THR A 165 -1.67 -11.43 5.83
CA THR A 165 -2.43 -10.33 5.23
C THR A 165 -3.73 -10.81 4.61
N GLU A 166 -4.79 -10.04 4.76
CA GLU A 166 -5.95 -10.22 3.91
C GLU A 166 -5.57 -9.91 2.46
N MET A 167 -6.23 -10.59 1.51
CA MET A 167 -6.01 -10.36 0.08
C MET A 167 -6.38 -8.93 -0.30
N CYS A 168 -5.64 -8.36 -1.22
CA CYS A 168 -5.80 -6.99 -1.73
C CYS A 168 -5.35 -6.91 -3.20
N THR A 169 -5.32 -5.73 -3.78
CA THR A 169 -4.77 -5.53 -5.13
C THR A 169 -3.27 -5.80 -5.16
N ALA A 170 -2.74 -6.12 -6.34
CA ALA A 170 -1.35 -6.58 -6.48
C ALA A 170 -0.33 -5.53 -6.04
N ASP A 171 -0.58 -4.26 -6.29
CA ASP A 171 0.25 -3.13 -5.85
C ASP A 171 0.33 -3.05 -4.32
N SER A 172 -0.83 -3.04 -3.63
CA SER A 172 -0.90 -3.06 -2.16
C SER A 172 -0.23 -4.32 -1.60
N LEU A 173 -0.46 -5.50 -2.20
CA LEU A 173 0.14 -6.74 -1.74
C LEU A 173 1.67 -6.68 -1.78
N LEU A 174 2.25 -6.21 -2.87
CA LEU A 174 3.70 -6.09 -2.97
C LEU A 174 4.29 -5.06 -1.99
N GLN A 175 3.56 -3.97 -1.70
CA GLN A 175 3.92 -3.01 -0.66
C GLN A 175 3.94 -3.66 0.74
N ARG A 176 2.90 -4.46 1.07
CA ARG A 176 2.81 -5.23 2.31
C ARG A 176 3.95 -6.25 2.43
N MET A 177 4.19 -7.00 1.37
CA MET A 177 5.30 -7.98 1.31
C MET A 177 6.65 -7.29 1.53
N GLY A 178 6.81 -6.06 1.05
CA GLY A 178 8.00 -5.24 1.29
C GLY A 178 8.27 -4.93 2.77
N ARG A 179 7.36 -5.24 3.69
CA ARG A 179 7.53 -5.09 5.15
C ARG A 179 7.95 -6.39 5.84
N CYS A 180 8.11 -7.47 5.09
CA CYS A 180 8.51 -8.79 5.57
C CYS A 180 9.84 -9.19 4.93
N ASN A 181 10.78 -9.64 5.77
CA ASN A 181 12.14 -10.00 5.34
C ASN A 181 12.76 -8.93 4.41
N ARG A 182 12.51 -7.66 4.76
CA ARG A 182 12.89 -6.50 3.94
C ARG A 182 14.37 -6.44 3.67
N LYS A 183 15.17 -6.74 4.69
CA LYS A 183 16.65 -6.75 4.59
C LYS A 183 17.20 -7.99 3.89
N GLY A 184 16.36 -8.94 3.48
CA GLY A 184 16.77 -10.13 2.74
C GLY A 184 17.74 -11.04 3.51
N ARG A 185 17.64 -11.08 4.84
CA ARG A 185 18.60 -11.82 5.69
C ARG A 185 18.58 -13.33 5.47
N ARG A 186 17.47 -13.86 4.96
CA ARG A 186 17.27 -15.31 4.73
C ARG A 186 16.45 -15.55 3.48
N ILE A 187 16.85 -16.57 2.72
CA ILE A 187 15.96 -17.15 1.71
C ILE A 187 14.95 -18.01 2.47
N PRO A 188 13.63 -17.80 2.32
CA PRO A 188 12.64 -18.55 3.08
C PRO A 188 12.56 -20.00 2.62
N GLU A 189 12.78 -20.94 3.53
CA GLU A 189 12.53 -22.37 3.30
C GLU A 189 11.03 -22.67 3.35
N LEU A 190 10.34 -22.11 4.34
CA LEU A 190 8.89 -22.16 4.51
C LEU A 190 8.27 -20.83 4.08
N SER A 191 6.96 -20.85 3.80
CA SER A 191 6.23 -19.64 3.47
C SER A 191 6.30 -18.63 4.62
N ASN A 192 6.70 -17.41 4.29
CA ASN A 192 6.76 -16.28 5.21
C ASN A 192 5.71 -15.20 4.91
N ILE A 193 4.94 -15.39 3.84
CA ILE A 193 3.82 -14.54 3.44
C ILE A 193 2.57 -15.42 3.37
N PHE A 194 1.58 -15.12 4.20
CA PHE A 194 0.28 -15.80 4.23
C PHE A 194 -0.80 -14.82 3.79
N VAL A 195 -1.47 -15.13 2.68
CA VAL A 195 -2.51 -14.29 2.07
C VAL A 195 -3.86 -14.98 2.25
N TYR A 196 -4.82 -14.30 2.88
CA TYR A 196 -6.14 -14.83 3.19
C TYR A 196 -7.21 -14.26 2.26
N ASP A 197 -7.83 -15.11 1.43
CA ASP A 197 -8.95 -14.73 0.58
C ASP A 197 -10.28 -14.87 1.32
N ASN A 198 -10.49 -14.03 2.31
CA ASN A 198 -11.76 -13.92 3.03
C ASN A 198 -12.72 -12.88 2.42
N LYS A 199 -12.35 -12.31 1.28
CA LYS A 199 -13.09 -11.27 0.53
C LYS A 199 -13.34 -9.97 1.29
N ASN A 200 -12.72 -9.78 2.45
CA ASN A 200 -12.83 -8.55 3.20
C ASN A 200 -12.15 -7.39 2.43
N GLY A 201 -12.93 -6.34 2.16
CA GLY A 201 -12.48 -5.20 1.35
C GLY A 201 -12.69 -5.31 -0.16
N SER A 202 -13.06 -6.50 -0.70
CA SER A 202 -13.44 -6.63 -2.11
C SER A 202 -14.73 -5.85 -2.39
N GLY A 203 -14.74 -5.05 -3.45
CA GLY A 203 -15.87 -4.20 -3.84
C GLY A 203 -16.13 -2.98 -2.96
N SER A 204 -15.44 -2.85 -1.80
CA SER A 204 -15.61 -1.73 -0.88
C SER A 204 -14.37 -0.86 -0.69
N ILE A 205 -13.20 -1.49 -0.57
CA ILE A 205 -11.89 -0.83 -0.46
C ILE A 205 -11.13 -0.97 -1.77
N TYR A 206 -11.16 -2.17 -2.34
CA TYR A 206 -10.51 -2.50 -3.60
C TYR A 206 -11.57 -2.78 -4.67
N GLU A 207 -11.34 -2.28 -5.87
CA GLU A 207 -12.20 -2.61 -7.01
C GLU A 207 -12.23 -4.12 -7.22
N GLU A 208 -13.43 -4.71 -7.28
CA GLU A 208 -13.60 -6.15 -7.28
C GLU A 208 -12.87 -6.84 -8.44
N ASN A 209 -12.92 -6.25 -9.64
CA ASN A 209 -12.24 -6.79 -10.82
C ASN A 209 -10.71 -6.85 -10.63
N LEU A 210 -10.11 -5.81 -10.05
CA LEU A 210 -8.67 -5.77 -9.75
C LEU A 210 -8.31 -6.75 -8.63
N TYR A 211 -9.15 -6.85 -7.61
CA TYR A 211 -8.97 -7.81 -6.51
C TYR A 211 -8.97 -9.25 -7.04
N GLN A 212 -10.01 -9.65 -7.78
CA GLN A 212 -10.14 -11.00 -8.32
C GLN A 212 -8.99 -11.34 -9.27
N ARG A 213 -8.61 -10.40 -10.13
CA ARG A 213 -7.50 -10.55 -11.05
C ARG A 213 -6.17 -10.70 -10.32
N SER A 214 -5.96 -9.92 -9.25
CA SER A 214 -4.77 -10.01 -8.42
C SER A 214 -4.65 -11.40 -7.78
N LEU A 215 -5.73 -11.91 -7.22
CA LEU A 215 -5.78 -13.25 -6.63
C LEU A 215 -5.53 -14.35 -7.67
N GLU A 216 -6.22 -14.30 -8.83
CA GLU A 216 -6.04 -15.28 -9.90
C GLU A 216 -4.58 -15.39 -10.38
N LYS A 217 -3.93 -14.24 -10.54
CA LYS A 217 -2.53 -14.22 -10.99
C LYS A 217 -1.55 -14.61 -9.88
N LEU A 218 -1.87 -14.29 -8.61
CA LEU A 218 -1.04 -14.68 -7.46
C LEU A 218 -0.97 -16.20 -7.28
N LYS A 219 -2.05 -16.94 -7.56
CA LYS A 219 -2.11 -18.41 -7.48
C LYS A 219 -1.00 -19.13 -8.27
N LYS A 220 -0.45 -18.49 -9.30
CA LYS A 220 0.68 -19.06 -10.07
C LYS A 220 2.01 -19.06 -9.29
N TYR A 221 2.08 -18.30 -8.21
CA TYR A 221 3.28 -18.09 -7.40
C TYR A 221 3.13 -18.68 -5.99
N GLU A 222 2.08 -19.47 -5.78
CA GLU A 222 1.84 -20.16 -4.51
C GLU A 222 2.93 -21.21 -4.25
N ASP A 223 3.43 -21.24 -3.02
CA ASP A 223 4.42 -22.17 -2.49
C ASP A 223 5.77 -22.24 -3.23
N ILE A 224 6.04 -21.23 -4.06
CA ILE A 224 7.35 -21.08 -4.71
C ILE A 224 8.05 -19.83 -4.19
N LEU A 225 9.37 -19.78 -4.37
CA LEU A 225 10.16 -18.58 -4.11
C LEU A 225 9.76 -17.47 -5.10
N PHE A 226 9.36 -16.31 -4.57
CA PHE A 226 8.79 -15.22 -5.33
C PHE A 226 9.86 -14.12 -5.54
N SER A 227 10.61 -14.23 -6.64
CA SER A 227 11.68 -13.30 -7.00
C SER A 227 11.15 -11.93 -7.46
N GLU A 228 12.00 -10.90 -7.47
CA GLU A 228 11.62 -9.56 -7.93
C GLU A 228 11.17 -9.58 -9.41
N LYS A 229 11.83 -10.35 -10.26
CA LYS A 229 11.38 -10.58 -11.66
C LYS A 229 9.97 -11.16 -11.74
N GLN A 230 9.65 -12.12 -10.87
CA GLN A 230 8.30 -12.72 -10.83
C GLN A 230 7.27 -11.74 -10.29
N LYS A 231 7.62 -10.88 -9.33
CA LYS A 231 6.75 -9.79 -8.84
C LYS A 231 6.46 -8.79 -9.93
N THR A 232 7.46 -8.38 -10.69
CA THR A 232 7.27 -7.52 -11.87
C THR A 232 6.36 -8.19 -12.90
N LYS A 233 6.57 -9.47 -13.19
CA LYS A 233 5.69 -10.24 -14.09
C LYS A 233 4.26 -10.31 -13.56
N TYR A 234 4.09 -10.55 -12.27
CA TYR A 234 2.78 -10.56 -11.61
C TYR A 234 2.06 -9.21 -11.77
N MET A 235 2.75 -8.09 -11.47
CA MET A 235 2.21 -6.75 -11.70
C MET A 235 1.83 -6.50 -13.16
N ASN A 236 2.69 -6.87 -14.09
CA ASN A 236 2.45 -6.71 -15.51
C ASN A 236 1.23 -7.53 -16.00
N GLU A 237 1.02 -8.73 -15.45
CA GLU A 237 -0.14 -9.55 -15.77
C GLU A 237 -1.43 -8.99 -15.17
N VAL A 238 -1.40 -8.42 -13.96
CA VAL A 238 -2.57 -7.81 -13.32
C VAL A 238 -2.95 -6.50 -13.99
N TYR A 239 -1.99 -5.59 -14.18
CA TYR A 239 -2.21 -4.23 -14.68
C TYR A 239 -1.97 -4.08 -16.19
N ARG A 240 -2.10 -5.17 -16.93
CA ARG A 240 -2.06 -5.14 -18.39
C ARG A 240 -3.22 -4.30 -18.91
N THR A 241 -2.92 -3.31 -19.75
CA THR A 241 -3.87 -2.27 -20.18
C THR A 241 -5.14 -2.84 -20.79
N GLU A 242 -5.03 -3.81 -21.71
CA GLU A 242 -6.21 -4.41 -22.36
C GLU A 242 -7.13 -5.13 -21.36
N ALA A 243 -6.55 -5.62 -20.25
CA ALA A 243 -7.30 -6.37 -19.26
C ALA A 243 -8.03 -5.49 -18.24
N ILE A 244 -7.55 -4.24 -18.06
CA ILE A 244 -8.12 -3.32 -17.06
C ILE A 244 -8.84 -2.12 -17.66
N ARG A 245 -8.95 -2.02 -19.00
CA ARG A 245 -9.65 -0.91 -19.69
C ARG A 245 -11.08 -0.67 -19.19
N ASN A 246 -11.76 -1.72 -18.74
CA ASN A 246 -13.14 -1.63 -18.24
C ASN A 246 -13.21 -1.39 -16.72
N THR A 247 -12.08 -1.21 -16.04
CA THR A 247 -12.03 -0.95 -14.60
C THR A 247 -12.27 0.54 -14.31
N GLU A 248 -12.73 0.82 -13.11
CA GLU A 248 -12.88 2.18 -12.59
C GLU A 248 -11.50 2.87 -12.51
N TYR A 249 -10.46 2.12 -12.09
CA TYR A 249 -9.08 2.57 -12.06
C TYR A 249 -8.63 3.16 -13.40
N TYR A 250 -8.80 2.43 -14.51
CA TYR A 250 -8.39 2.90 -15.83
C TYR A 250 -9.20 4.12 -16.27
N ARG A 251 -10.53 4.04 -16.14
CA ARG A 251 -11.43 5.13 -16.56
C ARG A 251 -11.15 6.43 -15.83
N GLN A 252 -10.92 6.39 -14.52
CA GLN A 252 -10.61 7.59 -13.74
C GLN A 252 -9.32 8.28 -14.20
N ILE A 253 -8.26 7.52 -14.53
CA ILE A 253 -7.03 8.12 -15.07
C ILE A 253 -7.32 8.74 -16.42
N GLN A 254 -7.97 8.01 -17.33
CA GLN A 254 -8.29 8.49 -18.67
C GLN A 254 -9.13 9.76 -18.64
N ASP A 255 -10.26 9.76 -17.94
CA ASP A 255 -11.19 10.89 -17.84
C ASP A 255 -10.51 12.15 -17.27
N CYS A 256 -9.64 11.98 -16.26
CA CYS A 256 -8.89 13.10 -15.71
C CYS A 256 -7.87 13.65 -16.70
N MET A 257 -7.14 12.79 -17.40
CA MET A 257 -6.15 13.22 -18.39
C MET A 257 -6.82 13.92 -19.59
N GLU A 258 -7.97 13.43 -20.06
CA GLU A 258 -8.75 14.07 -21.11
C GLU A 258 -9.20 15.49 -20.68
N LYS A 259 -9.77 15.62 -19.47
CA LYS A 259 -10.15 16.92 -18.90
C LYS A 259 -8.96 17.87 -18.82
N PHE A 260 -7.82 17.42 -18.34
CA PHE A 260 -6.62 18.27 -18.26
C PHE A 260 -6.11 18.71 -19.65
N SER A 261 -6.31 17.90 -20.69
CA SER A 261 -5.91 18.28 -22.06
C SER A 261 -6.80 19.35 -22.67
N GLU A 262 -8.04 19.51 -22.21
CA GLU A 262 -9.01 20.50 -22.66
C GLU A 262 -8.89 21.85 -21.92
N ILE A 263 -8.22 21.88 -20.77
CA ILE A 263 -8.09 23.09 -19.94
C ILE A 263 -7.04 24.02 -20.53
N HIS A 264 -7.45 25.24 -20.92
CA HIS A 264 -6.53 26.31 -21.24
C HIS A 264 -6.04 26.99 -19.94
N PRO A 265 -4.71 27.19 -19.78
CA PRO A 265 -4.15 27.79 -18.55
C PRO A 265 -4.77 29.14 -18.14
N ALA A 266 -5.32 29.91 -19.11
CA ALA A 266 -5.96 31.20 -18.86
C ALA A 266 -7.39 31.09 -18.28
N GLU A 267 -8.02 29.93 -18.31
CA GLU A 267 -9.42 29.71 -17.88
C GLU A 267 -9.52 29.02 -16.51
N TYR A 268 -8.36 28.75 -15.86
CA TYR A 268 -8.31 27.96 -14.65
C TYR A 268 -8.68 28.77 -13.41
N THR A 269 -9.82 28.48 -12.80
CA THR A 269 -10.10 28.86 -11.42
C THR A 269 -9.84 27.69 -10.49
N LEU A 270 -8.99 27.87 -9.49
CA LEU A 270 -8.60 26.85 -8.47
C LEU A 270 -9.80 26.14 -7.79
N SER A 271 -11.00 26.74 -7.88
CA SER A 271 -12.23 26.19 -7.31
C SER A 271 -12.83 25.00 -8.07
N GLU A 272 -12.44 24.76 -9.32
CA GLU A 272 -13.02 23.71 -10.17
C GLU A 272 -12.18 22.43 -10.23
N ALA A 273 -10.91 22.51 -9.83
CA ALA A 273 -10.01 21.34 -9.81
C ALA A 273 -10.14 20.55 -8.51
N LYS A 274 -11.18 19.77 -8.37
CA LYS A 274 -11.24 18.74 -7.32
C LYS A 274 -10.31 17.57 -7.67
N VAL A 275 -9.02 17.73 -7.38
CA VAL A 275 -8.01 16.68 -7.54
C VAL A 275 -8.22 15.56 -6.53
N ARG A 276 -8.72 15.87 -5.34
CA ARG A 276 -9.11 14.90 -4.31
C ARG A 276 -10.50 15.23 -3.77
N ASP A 277 -11.41 14.27 -3.81
CA ASP A 277 -12.72 14.37 -3.18
C ASP A 277 -12.68 13.84 -1.73
N ILE A 278 -11.64 14.24 -0.98
CA ILE A 278 -11.52 13.91 0.44
C ILE A 278 -12.13 15.09 1.22
N LYS A 279 -13.36 14.91 1.68
CA LYS A 279 -13.93 15.78 2.71
C LYS A 279 -13.38 15.31 4.06
N SER A 280 -12.38 16.00 4.58
CA SER A 280 -11.88 15.76 5.93
C SER A 280 -12.38 16.87 6.86
N ILE A 281 -12.89 16.49 8.01
CA ILE A 281 -13.20 17.40 9.11
C ILE A 281 -12.22 17.03 10.24
N THR A 282 -11.48 18.02 10.71
CA THR A 282 -10.66 17.82 11.91
C THR A 282 -11.61 17.81 13.12
N VAL A 283 -11.56 16.72 13.86
CA VAL A 283 -12.34 16.58 15.11
C VAL A 283 -11.38 16.39 16.27
N ILE A 284 -11.76 16.93 17.41
CA ILE A 284 -11.06 16.74 18.67
C ILE A 284 -11.96 15.87 19.53
N PRO A 285 -11.49 14.69 20.01
CA PRO A 285 -12.26 13.86 20.94
C PRO A 285 -12.57 14.63 22.23
N ASP A 286 -13.76 14.45 22.78
CA ASP A 286 -14.22 15.16 23.99
C ASP A 286 -13.24 15.03 25.16
N THR A 287 -12.67 13.84 25.36
CA THR A 287 -11.65 13.60 26.40
C THR A 287 -10.40 14.46 26.23
N ILE A 288 -9.95 14.67 24.97
CA ILE A 288 -8.79 15.53 24.67
C ILE A 288 -9.14 17.01 24.85
N TYR A 289 -10.36 17.41 24.48
CA TYR A 289 -10.85 18.77 24.69
C TYR A 289 -10.92 19.08 26.19
N GLU A 290 -11.52 18.19 27.00
CA GLU A 290 -11.65 18.36 28.46
C GLU A 290 -10.28 18.42 29.16
N GLU A 291 -9.30 17.59 28.73
CA GLU A 291 -7.94 17.59 29.30
C GLU A 291 -7.15 18.87 28.98
N ASN A 292 -7.54 19.63 27.96
CA ASN A 292 -6.79 20.78 27.43
C ASN A 292 -7.66 22.03 27.25
N GLN A 293 -8.76 22.14 27.96
CA GLN A 293 -9.78 23.20 27.80
C GLN A 293 -9.19 24.62 27.83
N GLU A 294 -8.25 24.89 28.75
CA GLU A 294 -7.57 26.19 28.86
C GLU A 294 -6.83 26.59 27.56
N LEU A 295 -6.22 25.64 26.86
CA LEU A 295 -5.53 25.91 25.59
C LEU A 295 -6.48 26.23 24.44
N PHE A 296 -7.70 25.71 24.47
CA PHE A 296 -8.71 26.02 23.45
C PHE A 296 -9.39 27.35 23.69
N GLU A 297 -9.56 27.75 24.95
CA GLU A 297 -10.13 29.07 25.33
C GLU A 297 -9.17 30.22 24.97
N GLU A 298 -7.82 30.00 25.04
CA GLU A 298 -6.82 31.01 24.64
C GLU A 298 -6.78 31.26 23.13
N VAL A 299 -7.34 30.38 22.29
CA VAL A 299 -7.30 30.51 20.81
C VAL A 299 -8.57 31.19 20.26
N GLU A 300 -9.64 31.33 21.06
CA GLU A 300 -10.89 32.00 20.67
C GLU A 300 -10.85 33.50 20.89
N ASP A 301 -9.83 34.07 21.57
CA ASP A 301 -9.58 35.50 21.74
C ASP A 301 -8.53 36.01 20.69
#